data_091d3a822a73cc44b1845871221064d2
#
_entry.id   091d3a822a73cc44b1845871221064d2
#
_cell.length_a   1.000
_cell.length_b   1.000
_cell.length_c   1.000
_cell.angle_alpha   90.00
_cell.angle_beta   90.00
_cell.angle_gamma   90.00
#
_symmetry.space_group_name_H-M   'P 1'
#
loop_
_entity.id
_entity.type
_entity.pdbx_description
1 polymer ?
#
loop_
_entity_poly.entity_id
_entity_poly.type
_entity_poly.pdbx_seq_one_letter_code
_entity_poly.pdbx_strand_id
1 'polypeptide(L)'
;MEEKFLAALAANREKAARLGVRIRQVADMAQAKRCLSGSRTSDGFGELAAKGQLALSLEALAVDKRFTSLFTDEEANTALERLLFAGYGFK
;
A
#
# COMPACT_ATOMS: atom_id res chain seq x y z
N MET A 1 -9.50 -10.93 9.18
CA MET A 1 -8.21 -10.42 8.70
C MET A 1 -8.37 -9.38 7.60
N GLU A 2 -9.17 -9.67 6.57
CA GLU A 2 -9.41 -8.72 5.49
C GLU A 2 -9.99 -7.41 5.97
N GLU A 3 -10.93 -7.48 6.90
CA GLU A 3 -11.54 -6.28 7.48
C GLU A 3 -10.51 -5.38 8.16
N LYS A 4 -9.57 -5.99 8.88
CA LYS A 4 -8.50 -5.24 9.55
C LYS A 4 -7.57 -4.58 8.54
N PHE A 5 -7.28 -5.27 7.43
CA PHE A 5 -6.48 -4.71 6.35
C PHE A 5 -7.17 -3.50 5.73
N LEU A 6 -8.45 -3.65 5.37
CA LEU A 6 -9.22 -2.58 4.76
C LEU A 6 -9.37 -1.38 5.72
N ALA A 7 -9.58 -1.65 7.00
CA ALA A 7 -9.66 -0.59 8.01
C ALA A 7 -8.32 0.16 8.15
N ALA A 8 -7.20 -0.57 8.16
CA ALA A 8 -5.88 0.03 8.21
C ALA A 8 -5.59 0.87 6.97
N LEU A 9 -6.00 0.38 5.80
CA LEU A 9 -5.84 1.11 4.55
C LEU A 9 -6.67 2.39 4.56
N ALA A 10 -7.91 2.32 5.04
CA ALA A 10 -8.77 3.50 5.16
C ALA A 10 -8.18 4.55 6.11
N ALA A 11 -7.64 4.11 7.24
CA ALA A 11 -6.98 5.01 8.19
C ALA A 11 -5.75 5.68 7.56
N ASN A 12 -4.97 4.92 6.82
CA ASN A 12 -3.80 5.47 6.11
C ASN A 12 -4.21 6.45 5.02
N ARG A 13 -5.32 6.17 4.34
CA ARG A 13 -5.87 7.05 3.32
C ARG A 13 -6.26 8.40 3.94
N GLU A 14 -6.87 8.41 5.12
CA GLU A 14 -7.19 9.65 5.82
C GLU A 14 -5.94 10.43 6.21
N LYS A 15 -4.92 9.75 6.71
CA LYS A 15 -3.65 10.39 7.06
C LYS A 15 -2.99 10.99 5.82
N ALA A 16 -3.03 10.28 4.70
CA ALA A 16 -2.50 10.77 3.44
C ALA A 16 -3.26 12.01 2.96
N ALA A 17 -4.58 12.01 3.11
CA ALA A 17 -5.40 13.16 2.72
C ALA A 17 -5.02 14.42 3.49
N ARG A 18 -4.67 14.28 4.76
CA ARG A 18 -4.19 15.41 5.59
C ARG A 18 -2.86 15.97 5.09
N LEU A 19 -2.08 15.15 4.39
CA LEU A 19 -0.83 15.56 3.78
C LEU A 19 -1.00 16.09 2.35
N GLY A 20 -2.25 16.13 1.87
CA GLY A 20 -2.55 16.58 0.51
C GLY A 20 -2.43 15.48 -0.54
N VAL A 21 -2.32 14.22 -0.12
CA VAL A 21 -2.20 13.08 -1.04
C VAL A 21 -3.55 12.41 -1.20
N ARG A 22 -4.02 12.32 -2.44
CA ARG A 22 -5.30 11.66 -2.76
C ARG A 22 -5.06 10.19 -3.08
N ILE A 23 -5.77 9.33 -2.37
CA ILE A 23 -5.74 7.89 -2.59
C ILE A 23 -7.16 7.42 -2.79
N ARG A 24 -7.39 6.62 -3.83
CA ARG A 24 -8.71 6.04 -4.09
C ARG A 24 -9.11 5.09 -2.97
N GLN A 25 -10.40 5.09 -2.65
CA GLN A 25 -10.93 4.14 -1.71
C GLN A 25 -10.88 2.74 -2.33
N VAL A 26 -10.37 1.79 -1.55
CA VAL A 26 -10.36 0.38 -1.91
C VAL A 26 -11.51 -0.29 -1.17
N ALA A 27 -12.49 -0.77 -1.92
CA ALA A 27 -13.72 -1.30 -1.36
C ALA A 27 -13.56 -2.75 -0.85
N ASP A 28 -12.70 -3.54 -1.48
CA ASP A 28 -12.51 -4.94 -1.12
C ASP A 28 -11.10 -5.44 -1.47
N MET A 29 -10.81 -6.67 -1.06
CA MET A 29 -9.49 -7.28 -1.30
C MET A 29 -9.20 -7.51 -2.77
N ALA A 30 -10.22 -7.73 -3.59
CA ALA A 30 -10.01 -7.92 -5.03
C ALA A 30 -9.42 -6.67 -5.67
N GLN A 31 -9.90 -5.49 -5.26
CA GLN A 31 -9.34 -4.22 -5.74
C GLN A 31 -7.90 -4.02 -5.24
N ALA A 32 -7.64 -4.34 -3.97
CA ALA A 32 -6.30 -4.23 -3.42
C ALA A 32 -5.31 -5.11 -4.19
N LYS A 33 -5.71 -6.35 -4.48
CA LYS A 33 -4.87 -7.29 -5.24
C LYS A 33 -4.63 -6.82 -6.67
N ARG A 34 -5.63 -6.23 -7.31
CA ARG A 34 -5.48 -5.67 -8.66
C ARG A 34 -4.46 -4.55 -8.70
N CYS A 35 -4.40 -3.74 -7.65
CA CYS A 35 -3.40 -2.67 -7.56
C CYS A 35 -1.98 -3.23 -7.56
N LEU A 36 -1.80 -4.43 -7.02
CA LEU A 36 -0.49 -5.08 -6.94
C LEU A 36 -0.17 -5.91 -8.18
N SER A 37 -1.16 -6.32 -8.97
CA SER A 37 -0.94 -7.15 -10.16
C SER A 37 -0.63 -6.34 -11.41
N GLY A 38 -0.85 -5.02 -11.38
CA GLY A 38 -0.54 -4.15 -12.50
C GLY A 38 0.91 -3.69 -12.52
N SER A 39 1.29 -3.00 -13.58
CA SER A 39 2.65 -2.45 -13.73
C SER A 39 2.81 -1.08 -13.05
N ARG A 40 1.72 -0.52 -12.54
CA ARG A 40 1.73 0.80 -11.91
C ARG A 40 1.66 0.69 -10.41
N THR A 41 2.30 1.65 -9.72
CA THR A 41 2.17 1.78 -8.27
C THR A 41 0.74 2.18 -7.89
N SER A 42 0.38 2.00 -6.63
CA SER A 42 -0.92 2.42 -6.13
C SER A 42 -1.08 3.95 -6.19
N ASP A 43 -2.34 4.42 -6.11
CA ASP A 43 -2.62 5.85 -6.12
C ASP A 43 -1.88 6.56 -4.99
N GLY A 44 -1.24 7.68 -5.33
CA GLY A 44 -0.54 8.49 -4.36
C GLY A 44 0.82 7.95 -3.93
N PHE A 45 1.24 6.79 -4.44
CA PHE A 45 2.51 6.18 -4.04
C PHE A 45 3.70 7.13 -4.25
N GLY A 46 3.81 7.74 -5.43
CA GLY A 46 4.89 8.67 -5.73
C GLY A 46 4.88 9.90 -4.83
N GLU A 47 3.69 10.41 -4.51
CA GLU A 47 3.56 11.57 -3.63
C GLU A 47 3.95 11.20 -2.19
N LEU A 48 3.56 10.01 -1.73
CA LEU A 48 3.95 9.52 -0.40
C LEU A 48 5.46 9.31 -0.33
N ALA A 49 6.07 8.82 -1.40
CA ALA A 49 7.52 8.68 -1.47
C ALA A 49 8.22 10.03 -1.34
N ALA A 50 7.72 11.05 -2.05
CA ALA A 50 8.28 12.39 -2.01
C ALA A 50 8.16 13.03 -0.62
N LYS A 51 7.14 12.66 0.15
CA LYS A 51 6.92 13.18 1.49
C LYS A 51 7.55 12.31 2.59
N GLY A 52 8.20 11.22 2.22
CA GLY A 52 8.78 10.29 3.20
C GLY A 52 7.73 9.52 3.98
N GLN A 53 6.56 9.31 3.41
CA GLN A 53 5.40 8.68 4.08
C GLN A 53 4.96 7.40 3.38
N LEU A 54 5.89 6.64 2.82
CA LEU A 54 5.57 5.37 2.14
C LEU A 54 4.90 4.34 3.05
N ALA A 55 5.06 4.46 4.36
CA ALA A 55 4.38 3.59 5.32
C ALA A 55 2.85 3.66 5.20
N LEU A 56 2.31 4.73 4.60
CA LEU A 56 0.88 4.89 4.39
C LEU A 56 0.40 4.25 3.08
N SER A 57 1.29 3.74 2.25
CA SER A 57 0.94 3.17 0.95
C SER A 57 0.30 1.78 1.08
N LEU A 58 -0.47 1.39 0.06
CA LEU A 58 -1.02 0.05 -0.04
C LEU A 58 0.10 -0.99 -0.05
N GLU A 59 1.19 -0.69 -0.74
CA GLU A 59 2.34 -1.58 -0.84
C GLU A 59 2.95 -1.87 0.54
N ALA A 60 3.06 -0.84 1.39
CA ALA A 60 3.61 -1.03 2.73
C ALA A 60 2.71 -1.93 3.59
N LEU A 61 1.38 -1.80 3.45
CA LEU A 61 0.45 -2.68 4.16
C LEU A 61 0.52 -4.11 3.63
N ALA A 62 0.72 -4.29 2.33
CA ALA A 62 0.79 -5.62 1.73
C ALA A 62 2.00 -6.42 2.22
N VAL A 63 3.10 -5.75 2.59
CA VAL A 63 4.28 -6.43 3.12
C VAL A 63 4.33 -6.43 4.65
N ASP A 64 3.33 -5.86 5.31
CA ASP A 64 3.23 -5.89 6.76
C ASP A 64 2.97 -7.33 7.21
N LYS A 65 3.68 -7.78 8.23
CA LYS A 65 3.57 -9.16 8.75
C LYS A 65 2.15 -9.55 9.11
N ARG A 66 1.34 -8.59 9.53
CA ARG A 66 -0.06 -8.86 9.91
C ARG A 66 -0.92 -9.23 8.71
N PHE A 67 -0.54 -8.80 7.51
CA PHE A 67 -1.39 -8.87 6.32
C PHE A 67 -0.78 -9.64 5.16
N THR A 68 0.49 -10.07 5.25
CA THR A 68 1.15 -10.76 4.13
C THR A 68 0.43 -12.04 3.73
N SER A 69 -0.23 -12.71 4.66
CA SER A 69 -0.97 -13.93 4.37
C SER A 69 -2.20 -13.71 3.48
N LEU A 70 -2.65 -12.46 3.34
CA LEU A 70 -3.78 -12.11 2.48
C LEU A 70 -3.38 -12.01 1.00
N PHE A 71 -2.09 -11.99 0.71
CA PHE A 71 -1.55 -11.78 -0.63
C PHE A 71 -0.72 -12.99 -1.05
N THR A 72 -0.62 -13.20 -2.37
CA THR A 72 0.28 -14.22 -2.92
C THR A 72 1.73 -13.73 -2.78
N ASP A 73 2.68 -14.66 -2.89
CA ASP A 73 4.11 -14.32 -2.87
C ASP A 73 4.43 -13.33 -3.98
N GLU A 74 3.82 -13.51 -5.15
CA GLU A 74 4.00 -12.62 -6.29
C GLU A 74 3.53 -11.19 -5.99
N GLU A 75 2.35 -11.08 -5.39
CA GLU A 75 1.80 -9.78 -5.00
C GLU A 75 2.67 -9.10 -3.95
N ALA A 76 3.09 -9.85 -2.94
CA ALA A 76 3.96 -9.32 -1.89
C ALA A 76 5.31 -8.89 -2.46
N ASN A 77 5.89 -9.68 -3.37
CA ASN A 77 7.16 -9.33 -4.00
C ASN A 77 7.03 -8.07 -4.86
N THR A 78 5.93 -7.92 -5.57
CA THR A 78 5.65 -6.70 -6.35
C THR A 78 5.64 -5.47 -5.44
N ALA A 79 4.93 -5.57 -4.32
CA ALA A 79 4.86 -4.48 -3.35
C ALA A 79 6.25 -4.16 -2.78
N LEU A 80 7.01 -5.19 -2.43
CA LEU A 80 8.35 -5.04 -1.89
C LEU A 80 9.28 -4.35 -2.88
N GLU A 81 9.25 -4.76 -4.16
CA GLU A 81 10.07 -4.15 -5.20
C GLU A 81 9.75 -2.67 -5.37
N ARG A 82 8.47 -2.31 -5.38
CA ARG A 82 8.04 -0.92 -5.50
C ARG A 82 8.58 -0.07 -4.35
N LEU A 83 8.52 -0.61 -3.13
CA LEU A 83 9.02 0.08 -1.95
C LEU A 83 10.54 0.26 -2.01
N LEU A 84 11.26 -0.78 -2.38
CA LEU A 84 12.72 -0.71 -2.50
C LEU A 84 13.16 0.27 -3.57
N PHE A 85 12.46 0.29 -4.69
CA PHE A 85 12.73 1.24 -5.77
C PHE A 85 12.53 2.69 -5.32
N ALA A 86 11.58 2.92 -4.44
CA ALA A 86 11.29 4.25 -3.91
C ALA A 86 12.20 4.64 -2.74
N GLY A 87 13.10 3.75 -2.33
CA GLY A 87 14.02 4.03 -1.24
C GLY A 87 13.43 3.83 0.15
N TYR A 88 12.35 3.06 0.27
CA TYR A 88 11.74 2.78 1.56
C TYR A 88 12.68 1.95 2.43
N GLY A 89 12.97 2.43 3.64
CA GLY A 89 13.83 1.71 4.57
C GLY A 89 13.02 0.73 5.43
N PHE A 90 13.34 -0.55 5.32
CA PHE A 90 12.80 -1.57 6.21
C PHE A 90 13.67 -1.65 7.46
N LYS A 91 13.02 -1.65 8.60
CA LYS A 91 13.69 -1.80 9.88
C LYS A 91 13.28 -3.08 10.56
#